data_f8596f7b4bdf33d623989dcff799cf3c
#
_entry.id   f8596f7b4bdf33d623989dcff799cf3c
#
_cell.length_a   1.000
_cell.length_b   1.000
_cell.length_c   1.000
_cell.angle_alpha   90.00
_cell.angle_beta   90.00
_cell.angle_gamma   90.00
#
_symmetry.space_group_name_H-M   'P 1'
#
loop_
_entity.id
_entity.type
_entity.pdbx_description
1 polymer ?
#
loop_
_entity_poly.entity_id
_entity_poly.type
_entity_poly.pdbx_seq_one_letter_code
_entity_poly.pdbx_strand_id
1 'polypeptide(L)'
;MKIFRAVLAAALCLTVFSGCGPNAENTKPASDDKALLTITDDTGRTVVLPEKPERVVSLATSYLNMIDAVGGKIVGRASSKIGEMPETMKNVPEVGFVYNINMESLIGLKPDLVIANKNQHEKFLPLLESNKIPVIAINPKTYDEVKDKLILMGKIYGVPEKGEAAAAKLDQQVKAVTEKLPKDGKRIVIMHATPSNVTVELENSIAGCVAKMLGFQNVAVGATPIKGKPEKTPYSMEALV
;
A
#
# COMPACT_ATOMS: atom_id res chain seq x y z
N MET A 1 33.52 62.95 -34.96
CA MET A 1 32.98 64.26 -35.34
C MET A 1 31.67 64.45 -34.52
N LYS A 2 31.76 65.36 -33.58
CA LYS A 2 30.73 66.31 -33.03
C LYS A 2 29.49 65.63 -32.39
N ILE A 3 29.34 65.58 -31.07
CA ILE A 3 29.17 66.71 -30.12
C ILE A 3 27.69 67.02 -29.93
N PHE A 4 27.26 67.01 -28.69
CA PHE A 4 26.58 67.87 -27.76
C PHE A 4 25.21 67.34 -27.28
N ARG A 5 25.06 67.06 -25.99
CA ARG A 5 24.66 67.94 -24.87
C ARG A 5 23.26 68.55 -25.05
N ALA A 6 22.32 68.41 -24.16
CA ALA A 6 22.09 69.00 -22.82
C ALA A 6 20.69 68.58 -22.37
N VAL A 7 20.43 68.19 -21.17
CA VAL A 7 20.19 68.90 -19.91
C VAL A 7 18.82 69.64 -19.79
N LEU A 8 18.13 69.29 -18.71
CA LEU A 8 17.26 70.10 -17.80
C LEU A 8 15.75 69.98 -18.05
N ALA A 9 15.06 69.62 -17.12
CA ALA A 9 14.40 70.09 -15.90
C ALA A 9 12.91 69.76 -15.89
N ALA A 10 12.55 69.10 -14.86
CA ALA A 10 11.59 69.41 -13.81
C ALA A 10 10.23 70.03 -14.16
N ALA A 11 9.18 69.38 -13.80
CA ALA A 11 8.04 69.97 -13.09
C ALA A 11 7.10 68.96 -12.51
N LEU A 12 6.99 68.99 -11.28
CA LEU A 12 6.04 68.58 -10.28
C LEU A 12 4.58 68.78 -10.70
N CYS A 13 3.74 67.73 -10.71
CA CYS A 13 2.29 67.87 -10.52
C CYS A 13 1.77 66.73 -9.65
N LEU A 14 1.50 67.06 -8.40
CA LEU A 14 0.64 66.29 -7.50
C LEU A 14 -0.79 66.32 -8.03
N THR A 15 -1.38 65.16 -8.23
CA THR A 15 -2.83 65.00 -8.17
C THR A 15 -3.16 63.83 -7.29
N VAL A 16 -3.73 64.15 -6.16
CA VAL A 16 -4.34 63.22 -5.20
C VAL A 16 -5.65 62.76 -5.82
N PHE A 17 -5.76 61.47 -6.12
CA PHE A 17 -7.07 60.82 -6.34
C PHE A 17 -7.27 59.79 -5.27
N SER A 18 -8.11 60.14 -4.30
CA SER A 18 -8.73 59.19 -3.38
C SER A 18 -9.69 58.28 -4.16
N GLY A 19 -9.35 57.01 -4.33
CA GLY A 19 -10.22 55.97 -4.85
C GLY A 19 -10.35 54.86 -3.79
N CYS A 20 -11.49 54.85 -3.10
CA CYS A 20 -11.93 53.67 -2.36
C CYS A 20 -12.10 52.52 -3.33
N GLY A 21 -11.30 51.46 -3.21
CA GLY A 21 -11.48 50.17 -3.83
C GLY A 21 -11.50 49.10 -2.76
N PRO A 22 -12.26 48.03 -2.94
CA PRO A 22 -12.68 47.11 -1.85
C PRO A 22 -11.52 46.27 -1.35
N ASN A 23 -11.61 45.93 -0.09
CA ASN A 23 -10.79 45.01 0.68
C ASN A 23 -10.25 43.86 -0.19
N ALA A 24 -8.97 43.88 -0.46
CA ALA A 24 -8.25 42.64 -0.76
C ALA A 24 -8.17 41.88 0.58
N GLU A 25 -9.04 40.92 0.74
CA GLU A 25 -8.87 39.87 1.76
C GLU A 25 -7.47 39.31 1.58
N ASN A 26 -6.68 39.56 2.59
CA ASN A 26 -5.38 38.96 2.78
C ASN A 26 -5.61 37.45 2.96
N THR A 27 -5.73 36.73 1.85
CA THR A 27 -5.67 35.24 1.87
C THR A 27 -4.26 34.90 2.35
N LYS A 28 -4.17 34.71 3.66
CA LYS A 28 -3.06 34.01 4.30
C LYS A 28 -2.72 32.83 3.44
N PRO A 29 -1.45 32.65 2.98
CA PRO A 29 -1.10 31.39 2.29
C PRO A 29 -1.51 30.24 3.19
N ALA A 30 -2.19 29.25 2.59
CA ALA A 30 -2.47 28.02 3.28
C ALA A 30 -1.18 27.54 3.94
N SER A 31 -1.24 27.31 5.25
CA SER A 31 -0.14 26.70 5.98
C SER A 31 0.33 25.49 5.17
N ASP A 32 1.63 25.38 4.92
CA ASP A 32 2.29 24.14 4.53
C ASP A 32 1.99 23.11 5.64
N ASP A 33 0.82 22.47 5.56
CA ASP A 33 0.49 21.30 6.35
C ASP A 33 1.42 20.21 5.86
N LYS A 34 2.57 20.13 6.53
CA LYS A 34 3.62 19.17 6.23
C LYS A 34 3.03 17.79 6.45
N ALA A 35 2.69 17.10 5.35
CA ALA A 35 2.16 15.75 5.40
C ALA A 35 3.05 14.88 6.30
N LEU A 36 2.44 14.17 7.25
CA LEU A 36 3.17 13.26 8.12
C LEU A 36 3.79 12.12 7.28
N LEU A 37 3.02 11.61 6.34
CA LEU A 37 3.44 10.50 5.50
C LEU A 37 2.77 10.59 4.12
N THR A 38 3.58 10.48 3.07
CA THR A 38 3.11 10.33 1.69
C THR A 38 3.47 8.95 1.20
N ILE A 39 2.49 8.20 0.71
CA ILE A 39 2.62 6.81 0.30
C ILE A 39 2.17 6.68 -1.15
N THR A 40 2.96 6.06 -2.00
CA THR A 40 2.48 5.52 -3.27
C THR A 40 2.03 4.09 -3.04
N ASP A 41 0.74 3.82 -3.21
CA ASP A 41 0.18 2.49 -3.02
C ASP A 41 0.41 1.57 -4.23
N ASP A 42 0.07 0.29 -4.12
CA ASP A 42 0.32 -0.69 -5.19
C ASP A 42 -0.60 -0.50 -6.41
N THR A 43 -1.57 0.43 -6.36
CA THR A 43 -2.33 0.88 -7.54
C THR A 43 -1.67 2.04 -8.27
N GLY A 44 -0.60 2.61 -7.71
CA GLY A 44 0.10 3.79 -8.22
C GLY A 44 -0.49 5.12 -7.75
N ARG A 45 -1.46 5.12 -6.83
CA ARG A 45 -2.03 6.36 -6.26
C ARG A 45 -1.15 6.89 -5.14
N THR A 46 -1.05 8.20 -5.08
CA THR A 46 -0.42 8.90 -3.95
C THR A 46 -1.45 9.16 -2.87
N VAL A 47 -1.23 8.60 -1.70
CA VAL A 47 -2.06 8.78 -0.50
C VAL A 47 -1.28 9.63 0.49
N VAL A 48 -1.88 10.73 0.92
CA VAL A 48 -1.27 11.66 1.89
C VAL A 48 -1.98 11.50 3.23
N LEU A 49 -1.22 11.20 4.25
CA LEU A 49 -1.69 11.17 5.63
C LEU A 49 -1.14 12.43 6.34
N PRO A 50 -1.99 13.40 6.67
CA PRO A 50 -1.57 14.62 7.35
C PRO A 50 -1.15 14.36 8.81
N GLU A 51 -1.72 13.31 9.40
CA GLU A 51 -1.46 12.90 10.77
C GLU A 51 -1.45 11.37 10.90
N LYS A 52 -1.00 10.88 12.05
CA LYS A 52 -1.04 9.45 12.37
C LYS A 52 -2.48 8.97 12.47
N PRO A 53 -2.88 7.92 11.73
CA PRO A 53 -4.24 7.41 11.80
C PRO A 53 -4.51 6.74 13.15
N GLU A 54 -5.70 7.02 13.71
CA GLU A 54 -6.17 6.46 14.97
C GLU A 54 -7.32 5.45 14.78
N ARG A 55 -8.03 5.56 13.65
CA ARG A 55 -9.23 4.78 13.35
C ARG A 55 -9.07 3.97 12.07
N VAL A 56 -8.14 3.04 12.10
CA VAL A 56 -7.81 2.20 10.95
C VAL A 56 -8.83 1.06 10.78
N VAL A 57 -9.28 0.83 9.55
CA VAL A 57 -10.05 -0.36 9.17
C VAL A 57 -9.23 -1.21 8.20
N SER A 58 -9.12 -2.51 8.45
CA SER A 58 -8.46 -3.46 7.53
C SER A 58 -9.47 -4.31 6.78
N LEU A 59 -9.44 -4.26 5.45
CA LEU A 59 -10.33 -5.05 4.59
C LEU A 59 -9.79 -6.43 4.23
N ALA A 60 -8.53 -6.71 4.57
CA ALA A 60 -7.92 -8.02 4.30
C ALA A 60 -7.37 -8.64 5.59
N THR A 61 -7.79 -9.86 5.89
CA THR A 61 -7.36 -10.59 7.08
C THR A 61 -5.87 -10.91 7.07
N SER A 62 -5.26 -11.09 5.89
CA SER A 62 -3.82 -11.29 5.75
C SER A 62 -2.96 -10.12 6.27
N TYR A 63 -3.51 -8.92 6.37
CA TYR A 63 -2.77 -7.75 6.87
C TYR A 63 -2.87 -7.58 8.38
N LEU A 64 -3.80 -8.28 9.04
CA LEU A 64 -3.97 -8.20 10.49
C LEU A 64 -2.70 -8.59 11.24
N ASN A 65 -2.00 -9.64 10.78
CA ASN A 65 -0.74 -10.06 11.37
C ASN A 65 0.38 -9.02 11.19
N MET A 66 0.40 -8.30 10.07
CA MET A 66 1.37 -7.22 9.84
C MET A 66 1.10 -6.03 10.75
N ILE A 67 -0.17 -5.68 10.93
CA ILE A 67 -0.61 -4.60 11.81
C ILE A 67 -0.30 -4.96 13.27
N ASP A 68 -0.60 -6.19 13.68
CA ASP A 68 -0.31 -6.69 15.05
C ASP A 68 1.18 -6.72 15.34
N ALA A 69 2.01 -7.11 14.36
CA ALA A 69 3.46 -7.18 14.50
C ALA A 69 4.10 -5.83 14.88
N VAL A 70 3.48 -4.71 14.49
CA VAL A 70 3.91 -3.36 14.88
C VAL A 70 3.15 -2.81 16.09
N GLY A 71 2.27 -3.61 16.69
CA GLY A 71 1.39 -3.19 17.80
C GLY A 71 0.30 -2.20 17.35
N GLY A 72 -0.08 -2.22 16.08
CA GLY A 72 -1.12 -1.40 15.51
C GLY A 72 -2.51 -1.81 16.02
N LYS A 73 -3.42 -0.85 16.12
CA LYS A 73 -4.82 -1.06 16.50
C LYS A 73 -5.72 -0.77 15.32
N ILE A 74 -6.86 -1.45 15.28
CA ILE A 74 -7.90 -1.24 14.26
C ILE A 74 -9.26 -1.08 14.94
N VAL A 75 -10.16 -0.34 14.28
CA VAL A 75 -11.55 -0.13 14.76
C VAL A 75 -12.56 -0.98 13.98
N GLY A 76 -12.12 -1.60 12.88
CA GLY A 76 -12.94 -2.50 12.07
C GLY A 76 -12.11 -3.40 11.19
N ARG A 77 -12.66 -4.56 10.84
CA ARG A 77 -12.02 -5.53 9.95
C ARG A 77 -13.03 -6.24 9.07
N ALA A 78 -12.57 -6.72 7.92
CA ALA A 78 -13.34 -7.70 7.17
C ALA A 78 -13.24 -9.08 7.84
N SER A 79 -14.28 -9.90 7.68
CA SER A 79 -14.25 -11.30 8.07
C SER A 79 -13.78 -12.20 6.94
N SER A 80 -13.18 -13.33 7.30
CA SER A 80 -12.76 -14.40 6.39
C SER A 80 -12.95 -15.74 7.07
N LYS A 81 -13.26 -16.76 6.28
CA LYS A 81 -13.30 -18.15 6.75
C LYS A 81 -11.92 -18.81 6.74
N ILE A 82 -10.91 -18.14 6.22
CA ILE A 82 -9.57 -18.68 5.98
C ILE A 82 -8.56 -17.79 6.70
N GLY A 83 -7.59 -18.43 7.33
CA GLY A 83 -6.48 -17.78 8.01
C GLY A 83 -6.69 -17.60 9.51
N GLU A 84 -5.57 -17.63 10.23
CA GLU A 84 -5.54 -17.31 11.65
C GLU A 84 -5.49 -15.80 11.85
N MET A 85 -6.11 -15.34 12.90
CA MET A 85 -6.23 -13.93 13.25
C MET A 85 -5.54 -13.69 14.59
N PRO A 86 -4.83 -12.58 14.77
CA PRO A 86 -4.29 -12.19 16.07
C PRO A 86 -5.38 -12.13 17.12
N GLU A 87 -5.10 -12.63 18.33
CA GLU A 87 -6.03 -12.60 19.48
C GLU A 87 -6.50 -11.18 19.77
N THR A 88 -5.61 -10.20 19.63
CA THR A 88 -5.88 -8.77 19.85
C THR A 88 -6.95 -8.22 18.93
N MET A 89 -7.25 -8.89 17.81
CA MET A 89 -8.17 -8.42 16.77
C MET A 89 -9.45 -9.25 16.65
N LYS A 90 -9.59 -10.33 17.42
CA LYS A 90 -10.78 -11.21 17.35
C LYS A 90 -12.09 -10.50 17.66
N ASN A 91 -12.07 -9.59 18.62
CA ASN A 91 -13.27 -8.86 19.08
C ASN A 91 -13.49 -7.51 18.38
N VAL A 92 -12.70 -7.21 17.34
CA VAL A 92 -12.89 -5.99 16.55
C VAL A 92 -14.13 -6.13 15.66
N PRO A 93 -14.98 -5.09 15.56
CA PRO A 93 -16.17 -5.09 14.72
C PRO A 93 -15.91 -5.53 13.27
N GLU A 94 -16.81 -6.34 12.73
CA GLU A 94 -16.76 -6.79 11.35
C GLU A 94 -17.51 -5.83 10.43
N VAL A 95 -16.86 -5.45 9.33
CA VAL A 95 -17.44 -4.60 8.27
C VAL A 95 -17.88 -5.41 7.04
N GLY A 96 -18.24 -6.67 7.25
CA GLY A 96 -18.66 -7.59 6.20
C GLY A 96 -17.56 -8.59 5.83
N PHE A 97 -17.87 -9.42 4.86
CA PHE A 97 -16.95 -10.47 4.38
C PHE A 97 -15.93 -9.89 3.37
N VAL A 98 -14.71 -10.43 3.35
CA VAL A 98 -13.58 -9.92 2.54
C VAL A 98 -13.92 -9.63 1.06
N TYR A 99 -14.83 -10.37 0.45
CA TYR A 99 -15.29 -10.11 -0.92
C TYR A 99 -16.58 -9.31 -1.02
N ASN A 100 -17.24 -9.06 0.11
CA ASN A 100 -18.51 -8.35 0.22
C ASN A 100 -18.51 -7.43 1.43
N ILE A 101 -17.88 -6.27 1.28
CA ILE A 101 -17.78 -5.27 2.34
C ILE A 101 -19.10 -4.54 2.49
N ASN A 102 -19.59 -4.42 3.72
CA ASN A 102 -20.70 -3.55 4.08
C ASN A 102 -20.18 -2.12 4.26
N MET A 103 -20.39 -1.29 3.23
CA MET A 103 -19.88 0.08 3.21
C MET A 103 -20.54 0.97 4.25
N GLU A 104 -21.82 0.73 4.60
CA GLU A 104 -22.51 1.48 5.63
C GLU A 104 -21.88 1.22 7.01
N SER A 105 -21.66 -0.05 7.35
CA SER A 105 -20.96 -0.44 8.58
C SER A 105 -19.55 0.14 8.64
N LEU A 106 -18.81 0.11 7.51
CA LEU A 106 -17.46 0.66 7.42
C LEU A 106 -17.46 2.17 7.67
N ILE A 107 -18.30 2.92 6.94
CA ILE A 107 -18.40 4.39 7.07
C ILE A 107 -18.90 4.77 8.47
N GLY A 108 -19.81 3.99 9.04
CA GLY A 108 -20.31 4.19 10.41
C GLY A 108 -19.23 4.12 11.49
N LEU A 109 -18.13 3.42 11.23
CA LEU A 109 -16.96 3.40 12.11
C LEU A 109 -16.12 4.68 12.02
N LYS A 110 -16.41 5.60 11.11
CA LYS A 110 -15.68 6.86 10.87
C LYS A 110 -14.16 6.64 10.80
N PRO A 111 -13.68 5.78 9.88
CA PRO A 111 -12.25 5.53 9.75
C PRO A 111 -11.53 6.76 9.19
N ASP A 112 -10.31 6.99 9.66
CA ASP A 112 -9.36 7.95 9.12
C ASP A 112 -8.35 7.29 8.17
N LEU A 113 -8.32 5.95 8.11
CA LEU A 113 -7.58 5.17 7.13
C LEU A 113 -8.24 3.82 6.90
N VAL A 114 -8.31 3.40 5.65
CA VAL A 114 -8.65 2.03 5.24
C VAL A 114 -7.43 1.38 4.60
N ILE A 115 -7.07 0.18 5.05
CA ILE A 115 -6.04 -0.67 4.43
C ILE A 115 -6.75 -1.76 3.63
N ALA A 116 -6.58 -1.74 2.32
CA ALA A 116 -7.29 -2.58 1.37
C ALA A 116 -6.35 -3.49 0.58
N ASN A 117 -6.85 -4.62 0.09
CA ASN A 117 -6.15 -5.41 -0.91
C ASN A 117 -6.47 -4.89 -2.31
N LYS A 118 -5.46 -4.55 -3.09
CA LYS A 118 -5.61 -4.02 -4.45
C LYS A 118 -6.54 -4.87 -5.31
N ASN A 119 -6.32 -6.19 -5.36
CA ASN A 119 -7.04 -7.07 -6.28
C ASN A 119 -8.47 -7.40 -5.84
N GLN A 120 -8.75 -7.36 -4.53
CA GLN A 120 -10.05 -7.75 -3.97
C GLN A 120 -10.97 -6.55 -3.76
N HIS A 121 -10.42 -5.38 -3.50
CA HIS A 121 -11.16 -4.22 -3.02
C HIS A 121 -11.12 -3.01 -3.96
N GLU A 122 -10.51 -3.12 -5.15
CA GLU A 122 -10.39 -2.02 -6.12
C GLU A 122 -11.75 -1.37 -6.43
N LYS A 123 -12.81 -2.17 -6.52
CA LYS A 123 -14.18 -1.71 -6.77
C LYS A 123 -14.75 -0.77 -5.69
N PHE A 124 -14.20 -0.81 -4.47
CA PHE A 124 -14.65 0.02 -3.34
C PHE A 124 -13.89 1.33 -3.22
N LEU A 125 -12.73 1.46 -3.90
CA LEU A 125 -11.87 2.63 -3.78
C LEU A 125 -12.58 3.94 -4.15
N PRO A 126 -13.33 4.03 -5.27
CA PRO A 126 -14.03 5.26 -5.62
C PRO A 126 -15.06 5.69 -4.55
N LEU A 127 -15.73 4.73 -3.91
CA LEU A 127 -16.71 5.03 -2.88
C LEU A 127 -16.06 5.52 -1.59
N LEU A 128 -14.91 4.95 -1.21
CA LEU A 128 -14.13 5.43 -0.07
C LEU A 128 -13.63 6.85 -0.30
N GLU A 129 -13.09 7.12 -1.48
CA GLU A 129 -12.59 8.44 -1.88
C GLU A 129 -13.71 9.50 -1.90
N SER A 130 -14.90 9.16 -2.43
CA SER A 130 -16.04 10.08 -2.44
C SER A 130 -16.52 10.42 -1.02
N ASN A 131 -16.29 9.53 -0.04
CA ASN A 131 -16.54 9.78 1.37
C ASN A 131 -15.35 10.44 2.08
N LYS A 132 -14.30 10.85 1.34
CA LYS A 132 -13.08 11.47 1.87
C LYS A 132 -12.34 10.59 2.88
N ILE A 133 -12.43 9.28 2.74
CA ILE A 133 -11.74 8.30 3.57
C ILE A 133 -10.44 7.91 2.86
N PRO A 134 -9.27 8.22 3.41
CA PRO A 134 -8.00 7.78 2.87
C PRO A 134 -7.94 6.25 2.78
N VAL A 135 -7.49 5.73 1.64
CA VAL A 135 -7.35 4.28 1.45
C VAL A 135 -6.00 3.95 0.82
N ILE A 136 -5.30 3.02 1.44
CA ILE A 136 -4.04 2.46 0.94
C ILE A 136 -4.32 1.05 0.46
N ALA A 137 -4.19 0.83 -0.84
CA ALA A 137 -4.41 -0.47 -1.46
C ALA A 137 -3.07 -1.17 -1.74
N ILE A 138 -2.81 -2.27 -1.03
CA ILE A 138 -1.57 -3.04 -1.13
C ILE A 138 -1.83 -4.47 -1.59
N ASN A 139 -0.82 -5.11 -2.17
CA ASN A 139 -0.90 -6.51 -2.59
C ASN A 139 0.51 -7.11 -2.74
N PRO A 140 1.22 -7.36 -1.63
CA PRO A 140 2.55 -7.95 -1.68
C PRO A 140 2.49 -9.36 -2.29
N LYS A 141 3.38 -9.65 -3.25
CA LYS A 141 3.46 -10.90 -4.00
C LYS A 141 4.78 -11.63 -3.80
N THR A 142 5.76 -10.97 -3.20
CA THR A 142 7.07 -11.55 -2.93
C THR A 142 7.44 -11.41 -1.46
N TYR A 143 8.45 -12.15 -1.05
CA TYR A 143 8.98 -12.07 0.31
C TYR A 143 9.47 -10.65 0.65
N ASP A 144 10.20 -10.01 -0.27
CA ASP A 144 10.71 -8.66 -0.05
C ASP A 144 9.57 -7.64 0.03
N GLU A 145 8.56 -7.75 -0.83
CA GLU A 145 7.36 -6.90 -0.74
C GLU A 145 6.62 -7.08 0.60
N VAL A 146 6.57 -8.28 1.17
CA VAL A 146 5.99 -8.50 2.51
C VAL A 146 6.78 -7.75 3.57
N LYS A 147 8.13 -7.78 3.52
CA LYS A 147 8.98 -7.01 4.43
C LYS A 147 8.77 -5.51 4.28
N ASP A 148 8.69 -5.02 3.04
CA ASP A 148 8.41 -3.61 2.76
C ASP A 148 7.06 -3.17 3.34
N LYS A 149 6.03 -4.04 3.28
CA LYS A 149 4.73 -3.73 3.90
C LYS A 149 4.78 -3.77 5.43
N LEU A 150 5.59 -4.61 6.05
CA LEU A 150 5.84 -4.55 7.51
C LEU A 150 6.47 -3.21 7.92
N ILE A 151 7.48 -2.76 7.18
CA ILE A 151 8.11 -1.44 7.38
C ILE A 151 7.09 -0.31 7.14
N LEU A 152 6.27 -0.43 6.10
CA LEU A 152 5.19 0.52 5.82
C LEU A 152 4.18 0.59 6.97
N MET A 153 3.77 -0.55 7.54
CA MET A 153 2.87 -0.55 8.71
C MET A 153 3.51 0.20 9.89
N GLY A 154 4.81 -0.03 10.16
CA GLY A 154 5.54 0.74 11.18
C GLY A 154 5.44 2.25 10.95
N LYS A 155 5.64 2.71 9.72
CA LYS A 155 5.53 4.13 9.36
C LYS A 155 4.11 4.67 9.54
N ILE A 156 3.09 3.94 9.08
CA ILE A 156 1.67 4.32 9.20
C ILE A 156 1.28 4.49 10.67
N TYR A 157 1.71 3.58 11.54
CA TYR A 157 1.40 3.63 12.96
C TYR A 157 2.36 4.51 13.78
N GLY A 158 3.29 5.22 13.14
CA GLY A 158 4.24 6.12 13.79
C GLY A 158 5.26 5.41 14.69
N VAL A 159 5.60 4.16 14.37
CA VAL A 159 6.57 3.29 15.07
C VAL A 159 7.49 2.59 14.04
N PRO A 160 8.24 3.35 13.22
CA PRO A 160 9.01 2.79 12.11
C PRO A 160 10.00 1.71 12.58
N GLU A 161 10.57 1.87 13.76
CA GLU A 161 11.49 0.90 14.38
C GLU A 161 10.85 -0.47 14.61
N LYS A 162 9.54 -0.52 14.91
CA LYS A 162 8.82 -1.80 15.06
C LYS A 162 8.59 -2.47 13.71
N GLY A 163 8.35 -1.69 12.66
CA GLY A 163 8.24 -2.22 11.30
C GLY A 163 9.55 -2.87 10.84
N GLU A 164 10.67 -2.18 11.05
CA GLU A 164 12.00 -2.70 10.74
C GLU A 164 12.33 -3.95 11.59
N ALA A 165 12.04 -3.93 12.89
CA ALA A 165 12.23 -5.07 13.76
C ALA A 165 11.37 -6.28 13.35
N ALA A 166 10.11 -6.06 12.92
CA ALA A 166 9.23 -7.11 12.43
C ALA A 166 9.78 -7.74 11.14
N ALA A 167 10.27 -6.92 10.21
CA ALA A 167 10.90 -7.37 8.96
C ALA A 167 12.19 -8.18 9.26
N ALA A 168 13.05 -7.70 10.16
CA ALA A 168 14.26 -8.40 10.58
C ALA A 168 13.94 -9.73 11.29
N LYS A 169 12.90 -9.77 12.13
CA LYS A 169 12.44 -11.00 12.78
C LYS A 169 11.97 -12.03 11.75
N LEU A 170 11.25 -11.60 10.72
CA LEU A 170 10.85 -12.47 9.63
C LEU A 170 12.06 -13.06 8.89
N ASP A 171 13.08 -12.24 8.58
CA ASP A 171 14.34 -12.70 7.99
C ASP A 171 15.02 -13.78 8.87
N GLN A 172 15.10 -13.57 10.18
CA GLN A 172 15.69 -14.54 11.11
C GLN A 172 14.92 -15.86 11.14
N GLN A 173 13.58 -15.79 11.15
CA GLN A 173 12.73 -16.99 11.15
C GLN A 173 12.90 -17.80 9.85
N VAL A 174 12.92 -17.12 8.71
CA VAL A 174 13.12 -17.77 7.40
C VAL A 174 14.52 -18.38 7.35
N LYS A 175 15.55 -17.65 7.76
CA LYS A 175 16.93 -18.13 7.79
C LYS A 175 17.08 -19.37 8.67
N ALA A 176 16.48 -19.37 9.86
CA ALA A 176 16.54 -20.51 10.79
C ALA A 176 15.91 -21.81 10.21
N VAL A 177 14.99 -21.68 9.28
CA VAL A 177 14.41 -22.82 8.56
C VAL A 177 15.28 -23.20 7.36
N THR A 178 15.64 -22.22 6.52
CA THR A 178 16.34 -22.48 5.25
C THR A 178 17.75 -23.03 5.43
N GLU A 179 18.44 -22.67 6.53
CA GLU A 179 19.78 -23.20 6.84
C GLU A 179 19.79 -24.68 7.20
N LYS A 180 18.64 -25.23 7.62
CA LYS A 180 18.52 -26.65 8.02
C LYS A 180 18.09 -27.55 6.85
N LEU A 181 17.75 -26.96 5.73
CA LEU A 181 17.25 -27.74 4.58
C LEU A 181 18.38 -28.22 3.69
N PRO A 182 18.27 -29.44 3.15
CA PRO A 182 19.19 -29.90 2.12
C PRO A 182 19.03 -29.03 0.87
N LYS A 183 20.14 -28.57 0.32
CA LYS A 183 20.18 -27.78 -0.94
C LYS A 183 20.40 -28.71 -2.11
N ASP A 184 19.55 -29.72 -2.24
CA ASP A 184 19.66 -30.77 -3.28
C ASP A 184 19.01 -30.36 -4.62
N GLY A 185 18.46 -29.15 -4.68
CA GLY A 185 17.94 -28.57 -5.93
C GLY A 185 16.78 -29.34 -6.53
N LYS A 186 15.95 -30.00 -5.70
CA LYS A 186 14.80 -30.75 -6.21
C LYS A 186 13.92 -29.88 -7.09
N ARG A 187 13.53 -30.43 -8.22
CA ARG A 187 12.62 -29.80 -9.16
C ARG A 187 11.17 -29.94 -8.68
N ILE A 188 10.44 -28.83 -8.70
CA ILE A 188 9.03 -28.79 -8.31
C ILE A 188 8.20 -28.00 -9.33
N VAL A 189 6.91 -28.30 -9.32
CA VAL A 189 5.87 -27.50 -9.96
C VAL A 189 4.94 -26.99 -8.88
N ILE A 190 4.59 -25.70 -8.93
CA ILE A 190 3.66 -25.09 -7.99
C ILE A 190 2.38 -24.79 -8.75
N MET A 191 1.32 -25.50 -8.44
CA MET A 191 0.05 -25.40 -9.15
C MET A 191 -0.99 -24.68 -8.28
N HIS A 192 -1.68 -23.72 -8.88
CA HIS A 192 -2.86 -23.08 -8.31
C HIS A 192 -4.09 -23.62 -9.02
N ALA A 193 -4.83 -24.49 -8.35
CA ALA A 193 -6.03 -25.13 -8.88
C ALA A 193 -7.29 -24.52 -8.27
N THR A 194 -8.23 -24.18 -9.13
CA THR A 194 -9.60 -23.77 -8.80
C THR A 194 -10.58 -24.68 -9.52
N PRO A 195 -11.88 -24.71 -9.16
CA PRO A 195 -12.87 -25.52 -9.87
C PRO A 195 -12.95 -25.25 -11.38
N SER A 196 -12.54 -24.06 -11.82
CA SER A 196 -12.66 -23.61 -13.21
C SER A 196 -11.33 -23.47 -13.95
N ASN A 197 -10.18 -23.52 -13.24
CA ASN A 197 -8.90 -23.25 -13.87
C ASN A 197 -7.72 -23.79 -13.06
N VAL A 198 -6.66 -24.18 -13.78
CA VAL A 198 -5.36 -24.52 -13.20
C VAL A 198 -4.30 -23.62 -13.82
N THR A 199 -3.48 -23.03 -12.97
CA THR A 199 -2.32 -22.23 -13.37
C THR A 199 -1.08 -22.70 -12.62
N VAL A 200 0.10 -22.38 -13.16
CA VAL A 200 1.39 -22.65 -12.52
C VAL A 200 1.95 -21.34 -12.00
N GLU A 201 2.40 -21.35 -10.77
CA GLU A 201 3.04 -20.21 -10.11
C GLU A 201 4.48 -20.06 -10.58
N LEU A 202 4.88 -18.84 -10.93
CA LEU A 202 6.24 -18.49 -11.32
C LEU A 202 7.08 -18.05 -10.09
N GLU A 203 8.39 -17.85 -10.29
CA GLU A 203 9.30 -17.48 -9.20
C GLU A 203 8.98 -16.14 -8.53
N ASN A 204 8.30 -15.24 -9.23
CA ASN A 204 7.84 -13.94 -8.73
C ASN A 204 6.45 -13.98 -8.05
N SER A 205 5.90 -15.17 -7.79
CA SER A 205 4.78 -15.36 -6.87
C SER A 205 5.29 -15.58 -5.43
N ILE A 206 4.43 -15.42 -4.44
CA ILE A 206 4.77 -15.74 -3.03
C ILE A 206 5.24 -17.19 -2.91
N ALA A 207 4.49 -18.13 -3.49
CA ALA A 207 4.82 -19.54 -3.43
C ALA A 207 6.13 -19.87 -4.17
N GLY A 208 6.36 -19.25 -5.35
CA GLY A 208 7.60 -19.41 -6.12
C GLY A 208 8.81 -18.84 -5.39
N CYS A 209 8.65 -17.65 -4.79
CA CYS A 209 9.69 -17.01 -3.99
C CYS A 209 10.07 -17.88 -2.77
N VAL A 210 9.08 -18.39 -2.03
CA VAL A 210 9.31 -19.29 -0.89
C VAL A 210 9.99 -20.59 -1.34
N ALA A 211 9.54 -21.21 -2.43
CA ALA A 211 10.15 -22.42 -2.97
C ALA A 211 11.63 -22.23 -3.30
N LYS A 212 11.97 -21.09 -3.94
CA LYS A 212 13.36 -20.72 -4.24
C LYS A 212 14.19 -20.53 -2.97
N MET A 213 13.64 -19.87 -1.96
CA MET A 213 14.32 -19.70 -0.64
C MET A 213 14.57 -21.04 0.05
N LEU A 214 13.68 -22.01 -0.14
CA LEU A 214 13.84 -23.37 0.38
C LEU A 214 14.79 -24.24 -0.47
N GLY A 215 15.38 -23.70 -1.54
CA GLY A 215 16.35 -24.41 -2.39
C GLY A 215 15.73 -25.28 -3.49
N PHE A 216 14.42 -25.16 -3.73
CA PHE A 216 13.76 -25.86 -4.83
C PHE A 216 13.96 -25.13 -6.16
N GLN A 217 13.96 -25.88 -7.25
CA GLN A 217 13.97 -25.39 -8.62
C GLN A 217 12.56 -25.48 -9.22
N ASN A 218 11.95 -24.32 -9.49
CA ASN A 218 10.64 -24.31 -10.16
C ASN A 218 10.83 -24.66 -11.65
N VAL A 219 10.19 -25.74 -12.13
CA VAL A 219 10.30 -26.17 -13.54
C VAL A 219 9.67 -25.17 -14.52
N ALA A 220 8.82 -24.27 -14.05
CA ALA A 220 8.19 -23.23 -14.86
C ALA A 220 9.06 -21.97 -15.04
N VAL A 221 10.34 -22.00 -14.67
CA VAL A 221 11.28 -20.90 -14.91
C VAL A 221 11.33 -20.57 -16.40
N GLY A 222 11.13 -19.30 -16.75
CA GLY A 222 11.15 -18.84 -18.15
C GLY A 222 9.85 -19.06 -18.93
N ALA A 223 8.82 -19.65 -18.33
CA ALA A 223 7.52 -19.76 -18.98
C ALA A 223 6.85 -18.39 -19.19
N THR A 224 6.08 -18.26 -20.28
CA THR A 224 5.39 -17.00 -20.61
C THR A 224 4.26 -16.73 -19.62
N PRO A 225 4.28 -15.57 -18.95
CA PRO A 225 3.23 -15.21 -18.01
C PRO A 225 1.88 -14.95 -18.68
N ILE A 226 0.81 -15.15 -17.92
CA ILE A 226 -0.54 -14.73 -18.31
C ILE A 226 -0.60 -13.18 -18.32
N LYS A 227 -1.20 -12.61 -19.36
CA LYS A 227 -1.40 -11.15 -19.46
C LYS A 227 -2.12 -10.63 -18.21
N GLY A 228 -1.51 -9.65 -17.54
CA GLY A 228 -2.04 -9.06 -16.29
C GLY A 228 -1.79 -9.88 -15.02
N LYS A 229 -1.14 -11.05 -15.13
CA LYS A 229 -0.77 -11.92 -14.00
C LYS A 229 0.68 -12.38 -14.17
N PRO A 230 1.67 -11.50 -13.97
CA PRO A 230 3.08 -11.79 -14.26
C PRO A 230 3.65 -12.91 -13.37
N GLU A 231 2.98 -13.24 -12.29
CA GLU A 231 3.35 -14.29 -11.34
C GLU A 231 2.83 -15.68 -11.71
N LYS A 232 2.07 -15.81 -12.84
CA LYS A 232 1.42 -17.07 -13.24
C LYS A 232 1.59 -17.35 -14.71
N THR A 233 1.65 -18.67 -15.06
CA THR A 233 1.58 -19.15 -16.44
C THR A 233 0.41 -20.14 -16.58
N PRO A 234 -0.16 -20.33 -17.78
CA PRO A 234 -1.15 -21.38 -18.01
C PRO A 234 -0.57 -22.76 -17.69
N TYR A 235 -1.38 -23.64 -17.15
CA TYR A 235 -0.99 -25.04 -17.06
C TYR A 235 -1.01 -25.70 -18.44
N SER A 236 0.08 -26.34 -18.82
CA SER A 236 0.19 -27.21 -20.00
C SER A 236 1.05 -28.41 -19.65
N MET A 237 0.56 -29.62 -19.95
CA MET A 237 1.35 -30.83 -19.76
C MET A 237 2.61 -30.82 -20.62
N GLU A 238 2.54 -30.30 -21.84
CA GLU A 238 3.66 -30.23 -22.80
C GLU A 238 4.77 -29.26 -22.33
N ALA A 239 4.41 -28.22 -21.58
CA ALA A 239 5.37 -27.25 -21.06
C ALA A 239 6.08 -27.72 -19.78
N LEU A 240 5.65 -28.83 -19.18
CA LEU A 240 6.21 -29.38 -17.94
C LEU A 240 7.15 -30.58 -18.17
N VAL A 241 7.26 -31.06 -19.39
CA VAL A 241 8.17 -32.13 -19.83
C VAL A 241 9.44 -31.51 -20.40
#